data_2b269c0407993ac9a9ff9d05bf93df62
#
_entry.id   2b269c0407993ac9a9ff9d05bf93df62
#
_cell.length_a   1.000
_cell.length_b   1.000
_cell.length_c   1.000
_cell.angle_alpha   90.00
_cell.angle_beta   90.00
_cell.angle_gamma   90.00
#
_symmetry.space_group_name_H-M   'P 1'
#
loop_
_entity.id
_entity.type
_entity.pdbx_description
1 polymer ?
#
loop_
_entity_poly.entity_id
_entity_poly.type
_entity_poly.pdbx_seq_one_letter_code
_entity_poly.pdbx_strand_id
1 'polypeptide(L)'
;MKVMVHPLNVEGVDPFEFAQRAADQIAEKTGIERHDIALTLGSGWSKAADLIGDTVAEVPASDIAGFHKPAVAGHIGTIRSIKLPNSKYALVIGARTHFYENHGVRAVVHSVRTAAKTGAKIMVLTNGAGGIRPEWAGGAAVLISDHINQ
;
A
#
# COMPACT_ATOMS: atom_id res chain seq x y z
N MET A 1 -4.16 -29.98 -4.88
CA MET A 1 -3.98 -28.55 -5.23
C MET A 1 -2.76 -28.07 -4.45
N LYS A 2 -1.64 -27.74 -5.11
CA LYS A 2 -0.47 -27.19 -4.41
C LYS A 2 -0.84 -25.79 -3.90
N VAL A 3 -0.86 -25.59 -2.60
CA VAL A 3 -0.93 -24.27 -2.00
C VAL A 3 0.35 -23.55 -2.42
N MET A 4 0.23 -22.53 -3.27
CA MET A 4 1.39 -21.70 -3.62
C MET A 4 1.78 -20.89 -2.40
N VAL A 5 2.95 -21.16 -1.85
CA VAL A 5 3.51 -20.40 -0.73
C VAL A 5 3.90 -19.02 -1.25
N HIS A 6 3.48 -17.98 -0.54
CA HIS A 6 3.87 -16.60 -0.87
C HIS A 6 5.40 -16.45 -0.86
N PRO A 7 6.02 -15.77 -1.84
CA PRO A 7 7.48 -15.60 -1.90
C PRO A 7 8.12 -15.10 -0.60
N LEU A 8 7.44 -14.21 0.13
CA LEU A 8 7.92 -13.71 1.43
C LEU A 8 7.86 -14.72 2.58
N ASN A 9 7.18 -15.85 2.41
CA ASN A 9 7.08 -16.91 3.41
C ASN A 9 8.02 -18.08 3.13
N VAL A 10 8.81 -18.01 2.08
CA VAL A 10 9.85 -18.99 1.78
C VAL A 10 10.94 -18.87 2.86
N GLU A 11 11.42 -20.02 3.35
CA GLU A 11 12.50 -20.08 4.33
C GLU A 11 13.77 -19.41 3.78
N GLY A 12 14.46 -18.64 4.62
CA GLY A 12 15.67 -17.89 4.24
C GLY A 12 15.42 -16.58 3.53
N VAL A 13 14.18 -16.23 3.17
CA VAL A 13 13.88 -14.92 2.58
C VAL A 13 13.89 -13.83 3.66
N ASP A 14 14.76 -12.83 3.49
CA ASP A 14 14.74 -11.61 4.30
C ASP A 14 13.64 -10.66 3.78
N PRO A 15 12.60 -10.37 4.60
CA PRO A 15 11.52 -9.49 4.18
C PRO A 15 11.96 -8.03 3.99
N PHE A 16 13.08 -7.60 4.55
CA PHE A 16 13.58 -6.24 4.37
C PHE A 16 14.38 -6.10 3.07
N GLU A 17 15.17 -7.10 2.70
CA GLU A 17 15.81 -7.15 1.37
C GLU A 17 14.76 -7.26 0.27
N PHE A 18 13.71 -8.05 0.50
CA PHE A 18 12.61 -8.17 -0.46
C PHE A 18 11.86 -6.84 -0.64
N ALA A 19 11.67 -6.08 0.44
CA ALA A 19 11.09 -4.73 0.38
C ALA A 19 12.02 -3.73 -0.30
N GLN A 20 13.34 -3.86 -0.14
CA GLN A 20 14.31 -3.03 -0.89
C GLN A 20 14.19 -3.29 -2.37
N ARG A 21 14.18 -4.56 -2.79
CA ARG A 21 13.99 -4.93 -4.20
C ARG A 21 12.68 -4.35 -4.77
N ALA A 22 11.60 -4.36 -4.02
CA ALA A 22 10.34 -3.75 -4.43
C ALA A 22 10.47 -2.24 -4.61
N ALA A 23 11.17 -1.55 -3.70
CA ALA A 23 11.42 -0.12 -3.80
C ALA A 23 12.30 0.24 -5.02
N ASP A 24 13.33 -0.55 -5.28
CA ASP A 24 14.19 -0.37 -6.46
C ASP A 24 13.40 -0.52 -7.76
N GLN A 25 12.52 -1.52 -7.85
CA GLN A 25 11.63 -1.71 -8.98
C GLN A 25 10.63 -0.56 -9.16
N ILE A 26 10.12 0.00 -8.05
CA ILE A 26 9.27 1.20 -8.11
C ILE A 26 10.07 2.37 -8.68
N ALA A 27 11.29 2.61 -8.19
CA ALA A 27 12.14 3.69 -8.69
C ALA A 27 12.46 3.51 -10.19
N GLU A 28 12.84 2.30 -10.61
CA GLU A 28 13.12 1.98 -12.01
C GLU A 28 11.91 2.23 -12.93
N LYS A 29 10.73 1.72 -12.53
CA LYS A 29 9.52 1.79 -13.36
C LYS A 29 8.86 3.18 -13.38
N THR A 30 9.02 3.96 -12.32
CA THR A 30 8.39 5.29 -12.21
C THR A 30 9.33 6.43 -12.52
N GLY A 31 10.64 6.21 -12.51
CA GLY A 31 11.66 7.25 -12.60
C GLY A 31 11.78 8.11 -11.34
N ILE A 32 11.11 7.73 -10.24
CA ILE A 32 11.12 8.48 -8.99
C ILE A 32 11.90 7.69 -7.94
N GLU A 33 13.09 8.15 -7.64
CA GLU A 33 14.02 7.46 -6.72
C GLU A 33 13.56 7.52 -5.26
N ARG A 34 12.81 8.57 -4.90
CA ARG A 34 12.41 8.80 -3.51
C ARG A 34 10.99 9.33 -3.39
N HIS A 35 10.27 8.81 -2.39
CA HIS A 35 8.98 9.33 -1.95
C HIS A 35 9.09 9.87 -0.51
N ASP A 36 8.38 10.95 -0.21
CA ASP A 36 8.42 11.59 1.12
C ASP A 36 7.31 11.09 2.03
N ILE A 37 6.19 10.71 1.44
CA ILE A 37 5.01 10.17 2.12
C ILE A 37 4.47 8.98 1.33
N ALA A 38 3.92 7.99 2.02
CA ALA A 38 3.20 6.90 1.40
C ALA A 38 1.78 6.79 1.95
N LEU A 39 0.85 6.40 1.08
CA LEU A 39 -0.55 6.22 1.42
C LEU A 39 -1.04 4.86 0.92
N THR A 40 -1.73 4.11 1.77
CA THR A 40 -2.54 2.97 1.33
C THR A 40 -3.99 3.39 1.30
N LEU A 41 -4.56 3.49 0.10
CA LEU A 41 -5.93 3.90 -0.11
C LEU A 41 -6.78 2.64 -0.34
N GLY A 42 -7.56 2.29 0.68
CA GLY A 42 -8.49 1.16 0.65
C GLY A 42 -9.83 1.50 0.00
N SER A 43 -10.81 0.62 0.20
CA SER A 43 -12.18 0.77 -0.30
C SER A 43 -12.78 2.14 0.04
N GLY A 44 -13.33 2.80 -0.96
CA GLY A 44 -13.94 4.13 -0.85
C GLY A 44 -12.96 5.31 -0.93
N TRP A 45 -11.65 5.08 -0.82
CA TRP A 45 -10.62 6.14 -0.80
C TRP A 45 -9.83 6.29 -2.10
N SER A 46 -10.06 5.45 -3.11
CA SER A 46 -9.23 5.43 -4.33
C SER A 46 -9.18 6.78 -5.06
N LYS A 47 -10.30 7.51 -5.08
CA LYS A 47 -10.37 8.85 -5.70
C LYS A 47 -9.62 9.93 -4.92
N ALA A 48 -9.29 9.71 -3.64
CA ALA A 48 -8.54 10.67 -2.86
C ALA A 48 -7.12 10.90 -3.41
N ALA A 49 -6.57 9.91 -4.10
CA ALA A 49 -5.28 10.04 -4.77
C ALA A 49 -5.25 11.16 -5.81
N ASP A 50 -6.36 11.38 -6.50
CA ASP A 50 -6.46 12.38 -7.57
C ASP A 50 -6.58 13.82 -7.01
N LEU A 51 -6.77 13.96 -5.69
CA LEU A 51 -6.92 15.24 -5.00
C LEU A 51 -5.61 15.74 -4.36
N ILE A 52 -4.58 14.90 -4.26
CA ILE A 52 -3.36 15.26 -3.52
C ILE A 52 -2.24 15.80 -4.43
N GLY A 53 -2.34 15.60 -5.73
CA GLY A 53 -1.36 16.09 -6.70
C GLY A 53 -1.48 15.40 -8.05
N ASP A 54 -0.47 15.59 -8.89
CA ASP A 54 -0.44 15.05 -10.26
C ASP A 54 0.19 13.65 -10.27
N THR A 55 -0.54 12.67 -10.78
CA THR A 55 0.03 11.33 -11.02
C THR A 55 1.08 11.43 -12.14
N VAL A 56 2.34 11.21 -11.80
CA VAL A 56 3.46 11.26 -12.76
C VAL A 56 3.83 9.89 -13.30
N ALA A 57 3.51 8.82 -12.56
CA ALA A 57 3.68 7.44 -13.01
C ALA A 57 2.72 6.50 -12.29
N GLU A 58 2.28 5.46 -12.98
CA GLU A 58 1.44 4.39 -12.46
C GLU A 58 1.92 3.04 -12.97
N VAL A 59 2.06 2.07 -12.07
CA VAL A 59 2.50 0.71 -12.39
C VAL A 59 1.55 -0.32 -11.76
N PRO A 60 1.29 -1.45 -12.43
CA PRO A 60 0.55 -2.55 -11.81
C PRO A 60 1.30 -3.06 -10.59
N ALA A 61 0.62 -3.21 -9.45
CA ALA A 61 1.25 -3.73 -8.24
C ALA A 61 1.81 -5.14 -8.43
N SER A 62 1.16 -5.96 -9.27
CA SER A 62 1.63 -7.30 -9.61
C SER A 62 3.00 -7.36 -10.31
N ASP A 63 3.48 -6.23 -10.82
CA ASP A 63 4.79 -6.12 -11.48
C ASP A 63 5.91 -5.77 -10.48
N ILE A 64 5.55 -5.57 -9.22
CA ILE A 64 6.46 -5.22 -8.14
C ILE A 64 6.61 -6.43 -7.20
N ALA A 65 7.84 -6.75 -6.84
CA ALA A 65 8.17 -7.89 -6.01
C ALA A 65 7.37 -7.90 -4.70
N GLY A 66 6.72 -9.01 -4.40
CA GLY A 66 5.93 -9.22 -3.17
C GLY A 66 4.52 -8.62 -3.16
N PHE A 67 4.13 -7.92 -4.23
CA PHE A 67 2.75 -7.49 -4.41
C PHE A 67 1.97 -8.47 -5.28
N HIS A 68 0.68 -8.60 -5.03
CA HIS A 68 -0.22 -9.49 -5.76
C HIS A 68 -1.25 -8.72 -6.59
N LYS A 69 -1.86 -9.44 -7.53
CA LYS A 69 -3.11 -8.98 -8.10
C LYS A 69 -4.18 -8.96 -7.01
N PRO A 70 -5.02 -7.91 -6.95
CA PRO A 70 -6.15 -7.91 -6.02
C PRO A 70 -7.01 -9.16 -6.18
N ALA A 71 -7.43 -9.76 -5.07
CA ALA A 71 -8.30 -10.93 -5.08
C ALA A 71 -9.71 -10.62 -5.62
N VAL A 72 -10.12 -9.36 -5.60
CA VAL A 72 -11.45 -8.91 -6.08
C VAL A 72 -11.35 -8.51 -7.54
N ALA A 73 -12.16 -9.17 -8.38
CA ALA A 73 -12.26 -8.85 -9.80
C ALA A 73 -12.74 -7.40 -10.00
N GLY A 74 -12.03 -6.66 -10.86
CA GLY A 74 -12.31 -5.25 -11.14
C GLY A 74 -11.54 -4.23 -10.30
N HIS A 75 -10.79 -4.66 -9.27
CA HIS A 75 -9.83 -3.82 -8.59
C HIS A 75 -8.47 -3.91 -9.29
N ILE A 76 -8.08 -2.86 -9.97
CA ILE A 76 -6.71 -2.73 -10.51
C ILE A 76 -5.84 -2.24 -9.35
N GLY A 77 -5.14 -3.16 -8.70
CA GLY A 77 -4.14 -2.78 -7.71
C GLY A 77 -2.98 -2.10 -8.41
N THR A 78 -2.87 -0.79 -8.28
CA THR A 78 -1.77 -0.02 -8.84
C THR A 78 -0.94 0.64 -7.75
N ILE A 79 0.30 0.93 -8.09
CA ILE A 79 1.19 1.78 -7.32
C ILE A 79 1.40 3.04 -8.14
N ARG A 80 1.11 4.20 -7.56
CA ARG A 80 1.23 5.49 -8.23
C ARG A 80 2.26 6.37 -7.54
N SER A 81 3.10 7.03 -8.33
CA SER A 81 3.93 8.14 -7.88
C SER A 81 3.23 9.44 -8.22
N ILE A 82 2.96 10.24 -7.21
CA ILE A 82 2.21 11.50 -7.32
C ILE A 82 3.12 12.66 -6.91
N LYS A 83 3.23 13.64 -7.80
CA LYS A 83 3.94 14.88 -7.51
C LYS A 83 3.02 15.81 -6.71
N LEU A 84 3.45 16.18 -5.52
CA LEU A 84 2.72 17.07 -4.63
C LEU A 84 2.97 18.55 -4.98
N PRO A 85 2.09 19.49 -4.58
CA PRO A 85 2.27 20.93 -4.85
C PRO A 85 3.59 21.52 -4.32
N ASN A 86 4.16 20.92 -3.27
CA ASN A 86 5.44 21.34 -2.68
C ASN A 86 6.67 20.68 -3.32
N SER A 87 6.53 20.15 -4.52
CA SER A 87 7.57 19.44 -5.29
C SER A 87 8.10 18.14 -4.65
N LYS A 88 7.43 17.63 -3.61
CA LYS A 88 7.70 16.32 -3.03
C LYS A 88 6.90 15.24 -3.77
N TYR A 89 7.19 13.97 -3.44
CA TYR A 89 6.50 12.84 -4.03
C TYR A 89 5.76 12.00 -2.99
N ALA A 90 4.54 11.63 -3.33
CA ALA A 90 3.76 10.64 -2.59
C ALA A 90 3.74 9.31 -3.34
N LEU A 91 3.92 8.21 -2.60
CA LEU A 91 3.68 6.85 -3.08
C LEU A 91 2.27 6.45 -2.68
N VAL A 92 1.39 6.21 -3.64
CA VAL A 92 0.06 5.70 -3.38
C VAL A 92 -0.01 4.21 -3.74
N ILE A 93 -0.29 3.38 -2.75
CA ILE A 93 -0.41 1.94 -2.89
C ILE A 93 -1.89 1.59 -2.89
N GLY A 94 -2.44 1.30 -4.06
CA GLY A 94 -3.83 0.91 -4.28
C GLY A 94 -4.10 -0.59 -4.05
N ALA A 95 -3.04 -1.39 -3.81
CA ALA A 95 -3.14 -2.81 -3.53
C ALA A 95 -2.86 -3.07 -2.05
N ARG A 96 -3.78 -3.74 -1.36
CA ARG A 96 -3.60 -4.14 0.03
C ARG A 96 -3.83 -5.62 0.18
N THR A 97 -2.85 -6.32 0.74
CA THR A 97 -2.99 -7.72 1.13
C THR A 97 -3.67 -7.80 2.49
N HIS A 98 -4.73 -8.59 2.60
CA HIS A 98 -5.42 -8.79 3.86
C HIS A 98 -5.00 -10.11 4.50
N PHE A 99 -5.03 -10.17 5.83
CA PHE A 99 -4.65 -11.37 6.56
C PHE A 99 -5.50 -12.59 6.20
N TYR A 100 -6.80 -12.39 5.96
CA TYR A 100 -7.72 -13.47 5.55
C TYR A 100 -7.45 -14.06 4.17
N GLU A 101 -6.59 -13.44 3.37
CA GLU A 101 -6.15 -14.01 2.08
C GLU A 101 -5.12 -15.13 2.26
N ASN A 102 -4.72 -15.44 3.48
CA ASN A 102 -3.78 -16.51 3.84
C ASN A 102 -2.37 -16.38 3.23
N HIS A 103 -1.96 -15.16 2.91
CA HIS A 103 -0.60 -14.88 2.43
C HIS A 103 0.42 -14.67 3.56
N GLY A 104 -0.03 -14.73 4.82
CA GLY A 104 0.81 -14.57 6.00
C GLY A 104 1.16 -13.11 6.33
N VAL A 105 1.55 -12.87 7.58
CA VAL A 105 1.83 -11.52 8.10
C VAL A 105 2.93 -10.80 7.32
N ARG A 106 3.97 -11.52 6.85
CA ARG A 106 5.06 -10.92 6.08
C ARG A 106 4.57 -10.23 4.80
N ALA A 107 3.57 -10.82 4.13
CA ALA A 107 2.94 -10.23 2.94
C ALA A 107 2.04 -9.04 3.31
N VAL A 108 1.28 -9.14 4.41
CA VAL A 108 0.39 -8.05 4.86
C VAL A 108 1.16 -6.77 5.14
N VAL A 109 2.32 -6.86 5.80
CA VAL A 109 3.12 -5.68 6.16
C VAL A 109 4.13 -5.26 5.08
N HIS A 110 4.18 -5.98 3.95
CA HIS A 110 5.16 -5.73 2.89
C HIS A 110 5.06 -4.32 2.32
N SER A 111 3.85 -3.80 2.11
CA SER A 111 3.62 -2.45 1.60
C SER A 111 4.23 -1.36 2.49
N VAL A 112 4.14 -1.53 3.82
CA VAL A 112 4.72 -0.58 4.79
C VAL A 112 6.25 -0.62 4.73
N ARG A 113 6.84 -1.83 4.66
CA ARG A 113 8.29 -2.00 4.53
C ARG A 113 8.81 -1.41 3.21
N THR A 114 8.11 -1.67 2.11
CA THR A 114 8.43 -1.10 0.80
C THR A 114 8.36 0.42 0.83
N ALA A 115 7.30 1.00 1.39
CA ALA A 115 7.16 2.44 1.55
C ALA A 115 8.34 3.05 2.33
N ALA A 116 8.76 2.44 3.42
CA ALA A 116 9.94 2.88 4.18
C ALA A 116 11.23 2.83 3.32
N LYS A 117 11.37 1.79 2.49
CA LYS A 117 12.53 1.64 1.60
C LYS A 117 12.55 2.64 0.44
N THR A 118 11.40 3.15 -0.02
CA THR A 118 11.36 4.27 -0.97
C THR A 118 11.72 5.62 -0.36
N GLY A 119 12.01 5.67 0.94
CA GLY A 119 12.41 6.87 1.68
C GLY A 119 11.26 7.61 2.36
N ALA A 120 10.03 7.09 2.31
CA ALA A 120 8.88 7.71 2.95
C ALA A 120 9.07 7.81 4.47
N LYS A 121 8.80 9.00 5.00
CA LYS A 121 8.90 9.30 6.45
C LYS A 121 7.56 9.19 7.17
N ILE A 122 6.48 9.22 6.40
CA ILE A 122 5.10 9.13 6.91
C ILE A 122 4.40 8.07 6.08
N MET A 123 3.66 7.20 6.77
CA MET A 123 2.76 6.23 6.15
C MET A 123 1.33 6.48 6.62
N VAL A 124 0.43 6.77 5.70
CA VAL A 124 -1.00 6.94 5.96
C VAL A 124 -1.71 5.67 5.54
N LEU A 125 -2.36 5.01 6.48
CA LEU A 125 -3.15 3.80 6.26
C LEU A 125 -4.63 4.17 6.39
N THR A 126 -5.40 3.95 5.33
CA THR A 126 -6.84 4.21 5.35
C THR A 126 -7.64 2.91 5.39
N ASN A 127 -8.79 2.96 6.01
CA ASN A 127 -9.76 1.87 5.99
C ASN A 127 -11.20 2.43 6.01
N GLY A 128 -12.17 1.60 5.67
CA GLY A 128 -13.57 1.84 5.93
C GLY A 128 -14.03 0.91 7.06
N ALA A 129 -14.73 1.46 8.03
CA ALA A 129 -15.27 0.72 9.16
C ALA A 129 -16.70 1.17 9.48
N GLY A 130 -17.50 0.28 10.07
CA GLY A 130 -18.81 0.63 10.62
C GLY A 130 -18.64 1.51 11.85
N GLY A 131 -19.37 2.62 11.91
CA GLY A 131 -19.42 3.46 13.11
C GLY A 131 -20.27 2.83 14.19
N ILE A 132 -19.74 2.78 15.44
CA ILE A 132 -20.49 2.31 16.61
C ILE A 132 -21.33 3.45 17.20
N ARG A 133 -20.85 4.68 17.09
CA ARG A 133 -21.54 5.85 17.64
C ARG A 133 -22.64 6.33 16.70
N PRO A 134 -23.91 6.43 17.20
CA PRO A 134 -25.04 6.87 16.37
C PRO A 134 -24.89 8.27 15.77
N GLU A 135 -24.15 9.15 16.44
CA GLU A 135 -23.89 10.52 16.00
C GLU A 135 -22.89 10.63 14.84
N TRP A 136 -22.20 9.53 14.51
CA TRP A 136 -21.28 9.51 13.37
C TRP A 136 -22.03 9.14 12.10
N ALA A 137 -22.27 10.12 11.27
CA ALA A 137 -22.86 9.92 9.95
C ALA A 137 -21.92 9.13 9.03
N GLY A 138 -22.47 8.50 7.99
CA GLY A 138 -21.69 7.89 6.93
C GLY A 138 -20.76 8.93 6.28
N GLY A 139 -19.50 8.57 6.08
CA GLY A 139 -18.47 9.46 5.57
C GLY A 139 -17.72 10.27 6.64
N ALA A 140 -18.01 10.06 7.93
CA ALA A 140 -17.23 10.69 9.01
C ALA A 140 -15.76 10.23 8.95
N ALA A 141 -14.83 11.18 8.92
CA ALA A 141 -13.40 10.91 9.00
C ALA A 141 -12.97 10.82 10.47
N VAL A 142 -12.31 9.73 10.83
CA VAL A 142 -11.83 9.47 12.19
C VAL A 142 -10.34 9.21 12.16
N LEU A 143 -9.59 9.95 12.97
CA LEU A 143 -8.18 9.67 13.19
C LEU A 143 -8.06 8.64 14.33
N ILE A 144 -7.45 7.50 14.02
CA ILE A 144 -7.23 6.42 15.00
C ILE A 144 -6.09 6.84 15.92
N SER A 145 -6.32 6.82 17.23
CA SER A 145 -5.30 7.14 18.24
C SER A 145 -4.60 5.91 18.78
N ASP A 146 -5.26 4.75 18.77
CA ASP A 146 -4.70 3.50 19.31
C ASP A 146 -5.40 2.27 18.74
N HIS A 147 -4.82 1.09 18.94
CA HIS A 147 -5.34 -0.21 18.52
C HIS A 147 -5.32 -1.21 19.66
N ILE A 148 -6.34 -2.07 19.69
CA ILE A 148 -6.35 -3.29 20.49
C ILE A 148 -6.01 -4.45 19.54
N ASN A 149 -4.90 -5.13 19.80
CA ASN A 149 -4.51 -6.31 19.04
C ASN A 149 -5.04 -7.57 19.74
N GLN A 150 -5.95 -8.29 19.08
CA GLN A 150 -6.57 -9.51 19.58
C GLN A 150 -6.08 -10.73 18.79
#